data_36251c96af94c65749ddb7d60f38ee88
#
_entry.id   36251c96af94c65749ddb7d60f38ee88
#
_cell.length_a   1.000
_cell.length_b   1.000
_cell.length_c   1.000
_cell.angle_alpha   90.00
_cell.angle_beta   90.00
_cell.angle_gamma   90.00
#
_symmetry.space_group_name_H-M   'P 1'
#
loop_
_entity.id
_entity.type
_entity.pdbx_description
1 polymer ?
#
loop_
_entity_poly.entity_id
_entity_poly.type
_entity_poly.pdbx_seq_one_letter_code
_entity_poly.pdbx_strand_id
1 'polypeptide(L)'
;MSACSVFVYDGDTPLDLTKAVIGLEWGDMKGELAARAVLRMNARMGGAELAEYARLNAPISILAYGREVFSGVIWDYSLIDGRTVNMVCYDRLIFLSGSADSAYFPAGLNTRRVLESICRRWDMPLKYDYTGCTHGRLSYRAQSVASQIISTLDAAQAVCGDKYMLRMEGGTLHVGLRGAGKPVCDVSRARLISYTHRRDMSGLVTRVAITTGSSGPVRVREVFDGDTSLGILQEVVDASGATLSDARTQARRLLIERGTPVETIEVACQDEPTLRRGDRVTVSAGSLAGEYDVLGVMHDRLLSMQMELARHTDGEG
;
A
#
# COMPACT_ATOMS: atom_id res chain seq x y z
N MET A 1 5.97 -31.16 10.58
CA MET A 1 6.16 -30.28 9.41
C MET A 1 6.26 -28.85 9.92
N SER A 2 7.15 -28.04 9.37
CA SER A 2 7.19 -26.62 9.73
C SER A 2 5.87 -25.95 9.30
N ALA A 3 5.27 -25.13 10.16
CA ALA A 3 4.05 -24.41 9.82
C ALA A 3 4.28 -23.40 8.69
N CYS A 4 5.54 -22.99 8.50
CA CYS A 4 5.96 -22.10 7.42
C CYS A 4 7.08 -22.77 6.61
N SER A 5 7.04 -22.66 5.28
CA SER A 5 8.05 -23.22 4.37
C SER A 5 8.50 -22.14 3.37
N VAL A 6 9.79 -22.18 3.01
CA VAL A 6 10.40 -21.20 2.09
C VAL A 6 11.08 -21.98 0.95
N PHE A 7 10.72 -21.61 -0.28
CA PHE A 7 11.25 -22.20 -1.50
C PHE A 7 11.88 -21.14 -2.39
N VAL A 8 13.06 -21.41 -2.91
CA VAL A 8 13.69 -20.65 -4.00
C VAL A 8 13.72 -21.53 -5.23
N TYR A 9 13.56 -20.94 -6.41
CA TYR A 9 13.47 -21.69 -7.65
C TYR A 9 14.68 -21.44 -8.54
N ASP A 10 15.27 -22.53 -9.06
CA ASP A 10 16.23 -22.49 -10.16
C ASP A 10 15.54 -23.06 -11.40
N GLY A 11 15.08 -22.17 -12.28
CA GLY A 11 14.08 -22.52 -13.30
C GLY A 11 12.81 -23.04 -12.64
N ASP A 12 12.36 -24.23 -13.02
CA ASP A 12 11.16 -24.88 -12.46
C ASP A 12 11.44 -25.76 -11.23
N THR A 13 12.71 -25.84 -10.77
CA THR A 13 13.10 -26.72 -9.67
C THR A 13 13.02 -25.99 -8.33
N PRO A 14 12.12 -26.38 -7.40
CA PRO A 14 12.06 -25.78 -6.09
C PRO A 14 13.17 -26.33 -5.19
N LEU A 15 13.89 -25.43 -4.51
CA LEU A 15 14.83 -25.75 -3.44
C LEU A 15 14.21 -25.32 -2.10
N ASP A 16 14.05 -26.26 -1.20
CA ASP A 16 13.51 -26.02 0.15
C ASP A 16 14.58 -25.42 1.07
N LEU A 17 14.44 -24.14 1.40
CA LEU A 17 15.32 -23.40 2.30
C LEU A 17 14.78 -23.32 3.74
N THR A 18 13.66 -23.96 4.06
CA THR A 18 12.95 -23.84 5.34
C THR A 18 13.85 -24.09 6.56
N LYS A 19 14.77 -25.07 6.46
CA LYS A 19 15.68 -25.42 7.55
C LYS A 19 16.77 -24.38 7.80
N ALA A 20 17.09 -23.54 6.80
CA ALA A 20 18.08 -22.48 6.95
C ALA A 20 17.49 -21.22 7.61
N VAL A 21 16.15 -21.06 7.60
CA VAL A 21 15.46 -19.87 8.10
C VAL A 21 15.58 -19.73 9.61
N ILE A 22 16.15 -18.60 10.06
CA ILE A 22 16.26 -18.19 11.46
C ILE A 22 15.13 -17.21 11.80
N GLY A 23 14.87 -16.23 10.94
CA GLY A 23 13.82 -15.24 11.07
C GLY A 23 13.14 -15.00 9.74
N LEU A 24 11.87 -14.67 9.77
CA LEU A 24 11.05 -14.45 8.58
C LEU A 24 9.92 -13.48 8.92
N GLU A 25 9.87 -12.39 8.17
CA GLU A 25 8.77 -11.45 8.16
C GLU A 25 8.28 -11.28 6.72
N TRP A 26 6.98 -11.14 6.54
CA TRP A 26 6.40 -10.84 5.23
C TRP A 26 5.13 -10.02 5.37
N GLY A 27 4.78 -9.24 4.36
CA GLY A 27 3.53 -8.50 4.37
C GLY A 27 3.43 -7.39 3.33
N ASP A 28 2.33 -6.67 3.44
CA ASP A 28 2.00 -5.50 2.63
C ASP A 28 2.02 -4.27 3.53
N MET A 29 2.99 -3.39 3.38
CA MET A 29 3.07 -2.17 4.19
C MET A 29 2.24 -1.03 3.59
N LYS A 30 1.69 -0.19 4.45
CA LYS A 30 1.05 1.06 4.02
C LYS A 30 2.08 1.97 3.33
N GLY A 31 1.70 2.52 2.19
CA GLY A 31 2.57 3.40 1.40
C GLY A 31 3.59 2.70 0.50
N GLU A 32 3.79 1.38 0.66
CA GLU A 32 4.59 0.58 -0.26
C GLU A 32 3.67 -0.10 -1.28
N LEU A 33 4.04 -0.09 -2.56
CA LEU A 33 3.24 -0.75 -3.58
C LEU A 33 3.45 -2.27 -3.54
N ALA A 34 4.70 -2.71 -3.55
CA ALA A 34 5.08 -4.11 -3.54
C ALA A 34 5.01 -4.71 -2.13
N ALA A 35 4.50 -5.93 -2.03
CA ALA A 35 4.65 -6.73 -0.82
C ALA A 35 6.12 -7.09 -0.62
N ARG A 36 6.54 -7.18 0.63
CA ARG A 36 7.93 -7.44 1.02
C ARG A 36 8.03 -8.67 1.92
N ALA A 37 9.11 -9.43 1.74
CA ALA A 37 9.54 -10.41 2.72
C ALA A 37 10.99 -10.17 3.11
N VAL A 38 11.31 -10.34 4.40
CA VAL A 38 12.66 -10.24 4.95
C VAL A 38 12.99 -11.56 5.60
N LEU A 39 14.08 -12.18 5.15
CA LEU A 39 14.54 -13.47 5.67
C LEU A 39 15.92 -13.32 6.29
N ARG A 40 16.06 -13.86 7.49
CA ARG A 40 17.36 -14.10 8.13
C ARG A 40 17.63 -15.59 8.15
N MET A 41 18.76 -16.01 7.61
CA MET A 41 19.04 -17.42 7.36
C MET A 41 20.46 -17.79 7.74
N ASN A 42 20.72 -19.08 7.99
CA ASN A 42 22.08 -19.60 8.04
C ASN A 42 22.71 -19.58 6.66
N ALA A 43 23.98 -19.15 6.54
CA ALA A 43 24.69 -19.06 5.27
C ALA A 43 24.95 -20.42 4.62
N ARG A 44 24.87 -21.52 5.41
CA ARG A 44 25.09 -22.89 4.93
C ARG A 44 23.91 -23.81 5.26
N MET A 45 23.59 -24.66 4.32
CA MET A 45 22.56 -25.68 4.44
C MET A 45 23.03 -26.97 3.78
N GLY A 46 23.06 -28.09 4.57
CA GLY A 46 23.46 -29.39 4.02
C GLY A 46 24.89 -29.47 3.50
N GLY A 47 25.81 -28.57 3.93
CA GLY A 47 27.18 -28.48 3.46
C GLY A 47 27.43 -27.55 2.29
N ALA A 48 26.36 -27.10 1.58
CA ALA A 48 26.41 -26.10 0.51
C ALA A 48 26.23 -24.67 1.02
N GLU A 49 26.80 -23.72 0.32
CA GLU A 49 26.59 -22.30 0.60
C GLU A 49 25.25 -21.82 0.00
N LEU A 50 24.48 -21.07 0.78
CA LEU A 50 23.18 -20.57 0.34
C LEU A 50 23.29 -19.64 -0.88
N ALA A 51 24.41 -18.93 -1.00
CA ALA A 51 24.71 -18.05 -2.12
C ALA A 51 24.69 -18.75 -3.50
N GLU A 52 24.91 -20.06 -3.54
CA GLU A 52 24.85 -20.84 -4.80
C GLU A 52 23.43 -20.88 -5.35
N TYR A 53 22.42 -20.78 -4.52
CA TYR A 53 21.01 -20.91 -4.84
C TYR A 53 20.24 -19.60 -4.76
N ALA A 54 20.59 -18.73 -3.81
CA ALA A 54 19.91 -17.47 -3.55
C ALA A 54 20.48 -16.32 -4.41
N ARG A 55 20.30 -16.41 -5.72
CA ARG A 55 20.75 -15.37 -6.66
C ARG A 55 19.76 -14.21 -6.70
N LEU A 56 20.25 -13.00 -6.99
CA LEU A 56 19.38 -11.85 -7.24
C LEU A 56 18.41 -12.17 -8.39
N ASN A 57 17.18 -11.74 -8.24
CA ASN A 57 16.05 -12.02 -9.14
C ASN A 57 15.61 -13.50 -9.20
N ALA A 58 16.16 -14.39 -8.37
CA ALA A 58 15.62 -15.75 -8.28
C ALA A 58 14.22 -15.71 -7.66
N PRO A 59 13.25 -16.47 -8.26
CA PRO A 59 11.90 -16.54 -7.69
C PRO A 59 11.92 -17.21 -6.32
N ILE A 60 11.10 -16.69 -5.41
CA ILE A 60 10.93 -17.18 -4.05
C ILE A 60 9.47 -17.26 -3.69
N SER A 61 9.05 -18.32 -2.99
CA SER A 61 7.73 -18.42 -2.39
C SER A 61 7.81 -18.77 -0.91
N ILE A 62 6.85 -18.27 -0.15
CA ILE A 62 6.63 -18.57 1.26
C ILE A 62 5.26 -19.19 1.40
N LEU A 63 5.20 -20.36 2.01
CA LEU A 63 3.97 -21.05 2.30
C LEU A 63 3.72 -21.09 3.81
N ALA A 64 2.51 -20.76 4.22
CA ALA A 64 2.01 -20.94 5.58
C ALA A 64 0.92 -22.02 5.56
N TYR A 65 1.09 -23.07 6.36
CA TYR A 65 0.17 -24.23 6.40
C TYR A 65 -0.16 -24.80 5.00
N GLY A 66 0.86 -24.79 4.10
CA GLY A 66 0.73 -25.30 2.74
C GLY A 66 0.04 -24.37 1.75
N ARG A 67 -0.32 -23.14 2.15
CA ARG A 67 -0.85 -22.10 1.27
C ARG A 67 0.23 -21.06 0.99
N GLU A 68 0.37 -20.65 -0.26
CA GLU A 68 1.25 -19.55 -0.63
C GLU A 68 0.72 -18.24 -0.03
N VAL A 69 1.56 -17.59 0.79
CA VAL A 69 1.28 -16.31 1.44
C VAL A 69 2.14 -15.16 0.89
N PHE A 70 3.25 -15.51 0.25
CA PHE A 70 4.11 -14.57 -0.45
C PHE A 70 4.75 -15.25 -1.66
N SER A 71 4.82 -14.54 -2.77
CA SER A 71 5.53 -14.93 -3.98
C SER A 71 6.22 -13.69 -4.56
N GLY A 72 7.50 -13.82 -4.88
CA GLY A 72 8.29 -12.68 -5.34
C GLY A 72 9.66 -13.09 -5.86
N VAL A 73 10.59 -12.14 -5.81
CA VAL A 73 11.98 -12.32 -6.23
C VAL A 73 12.94 -11.84 -5.15
N ILE A 74 14.11 -12.44 -5.08
CA ILE A 74 15.21 -11.98 -4.23
C ILE A 74 15.74 -10.66 -4.81
N TRP A 75 15.62 -9.58 -4.03
CA TRP A 75 16.02 -8.24 -4.44
C TRP A 75 17.34 -7.80 -3.86
N ASP A 76 17.59 -8.15 -2.61
CA ASP A 76 18.84 -7.89 -1.89
C ASP A 76 19.32 -9.15 -1.18
N TYR A 77 20.63 -9.35 -1.19
CA TYR A 77 21.30 -10.45 -0.53
C TYR A 77 22.54 -9.93 0.18
N SER A 78 22.60 -10.10 1.48
CA SER A 78 23.73 -9.67 2.30
C SER A 78 24.26 -10.81 3.14
N LEU A 79 25.54 -11.16 2.98
CA LEU A 79 26.24 -12.16 3.82
C LEU A 79 26.94 -11.42 4.97
N ILE A 80 26.58 -11.76 6.20
CA ILE A 80 27.10 -11.15 7.43
C ILE A 80 28.03 -12.16 8.12
N ASP A 81 29.27 -11.75 8.34
CA ASP A 81 30.34 -12.52 9.04
C ASP A 81 30.52 -13.95 8.52
N GLY A 82 30.20 -14.20 7.23
CA GLY A 82 30.28 -15.51 6.61
C GLY A 82 29.33 -16.57 7.19
N ARG A 83 28.39 -16.20 8.05
CA ARG A 83 27.53 -17.13 8.80
C ARG A 83 26.03 -16.89 8.62
N THR A 84 25.64 -15.64 8.52
CA THR A 84 24.23 -15.27 8.42
C THR A 84 23.98 -14.54 7.10
N VAL A 85 22.88 -14.89 6.46
CA VAL A 85 22.38 -14.22 5.27
C VAL A 85 21.12 -13.44 5.64
N ASN A 86 21.07 -12.17 5.26
CA ASN A 86 19.84 -11.42 5.18
C ASN A 86 19.42 -11.30 3.72
N MET A 87 18.17 -11.62 3.43
CA MET A 87 17.55 -11.43 2.12
C MET A 87 16.34 -10.53 2.24
N VAL A 88 16.21 -9.61 1.29
CA VAL A 88 15.01 -8.83 1.09
C VAL A 88 14.39 -9.24 -0.24
N CYS A 89 13.13 -9.62 -0.20
CA CYS A 89 12.38 -10.08 -1.35
C CYS A 89 11.16 -9.18 -1.55
N TYR A 90 10.80 -8.94 -2.80
CA TYR A 90 9.60 -8.18 -3.16
C TYR A 90 8.76 -8.97 -4.17
N ASP A 91 7.47 -8.72 -4.18
CA ASP A 91 6.62 -9.18 -5.27
C ASP A 91 6.93 -8.42 -6.58
N ARG A 92 6.30 -8.84 -7.67
CA ARG A 92 6.60 -8.28 -9.01
C ARG A 92 6.26 -6.81 -9.19
N LEU A 93 5.50 -6.20 -8.27
CA LEU A 93 5.19 -4.75 -8.34
C LEU A 93 6.43 -3.89 -8.12
N ILE A 94 7.50 -4.43 -7.54
CA ILE A 94 8.76 -3.72 -7.37
C ILE A 94 9.34 -3.24 -8.71
N PHE A 95 9.16 -4.02 -9.78
CA PHE A 95 9.64 -3.65 -11.11
C PHE A 95 8.90 -2.44 -11.68
N LEU A 96 7.60 -2.32 -11.39
CA LEU A 96 6.81 -1.14 -11.79
C LEU A 96 7.18 0.10 -10.99
N SER A 97 7.61 -0.08 -9.74
CA SER A 97 8.10 1.01 -8.89
C SER A 97 9.47 1.52 -9.34
N GLY A 98 10.35 0.62 -9.78
CA GLY A 98 11.69 0.93 -10.27
C GLY A 98 11.76 1.37 -11.74
N SER A 99 10.66 1.27 -12.51
CA SER A 99 10.63 1.59 -13.94
C SER A 99 9.92 2.90 -14.20
N ALA A 100 10.56 3.84 -14.91
CA ALA A 100 9.98 5.11 -15.30
C ALA A 100 9.49 5.08 -16.75
N ASP A 101 8.37 5.70 -17.04
CA ASP A 101 7.76 5.82 -18.37
C ASP A 101 7.02 7.14 -18.53
N SER A 102 6.69 7.47 -19.77
CA SER A 102 5.80 8.59 -20.11
C SER A 102 4.60 8.06 -20.87
N ALA A 103 3.41 8.43 -20.45
CA ALA A 103 2.17 7.99 -21.05
C ALA A 103 1.17 9.14 -21.21
N TYR A 104 0.38 9.08 -22.28
CA TYR A 104 -0.69 10.02 -22.54
C TYR A 104 -2.00 9.24 -22.81
N PHE A 105 -3.06 9.66 -22.15
CA PHE A 105 -4.39 9.11 -22.32
C PHE A 105 -5.37 10.25 -22.65
N PRO A 106 -6.10 10.18 -23.76
CA PRO A 106 -7.11 11.18 -24.11
C PRO A 106 -8.28 11.14 -23.10
N ALA A 107 -9.02 12.25 -23.03
CA ALA A 107 -10.24 12.30 -22.24
C ALA A 107 -11.28 11.26 -22.71
N GLY A 108 -12.10 10.79 -21.77
CA GLY A 108 -13.17 9.82 -22.05
C GLY A 108 -12.80 8.35 -21.83
N LEU A 109 -11.56 8.05 -21.45
CA LEU A 109 -11.17 6.69 -21.06
C LEU A 109 -11.59 6.41 -19.61
N ASN A 110 -12.13 5.22 -19.36
CA ASN A 110 -12.41 4.78 -18.00
C ASN A 110 -11.13 4.22 -17.32
N THR A 111 -11.14 4.17 -15.98
CA THR A 111 -10.03 3.70 -15.15
C THR A 111 -9.52 2.33 -15.60
N ARG A 112 -10.43 1.37 -15.85
CA ARG A 112 -10.05 0.02 -16.31
C ARG A 112 -9.20 0.08 -17.59
N ARG A 113 -9.62 0.81 -18.61
CA ARG A 113 -8.89 0.90 -19.89
C ARG A 113 -7.53 1.57 -19.77
N VAL A 114 -7.41 2.58 -18.91
CA VAL A 114 -6.12 3.21 -18.61
C VAL A 114 -5.17 2.20 -17.99
N LEU A 115 -5.61 1.48 -16.94
CA LEU A 115 -4.81 0.48 -16.25
C LEU A 115 -4.47 -0.72 -17.16
N GLU A 116 -5.43 -1.24 -17.95
CA GLU A 116 -5.18 -2.29 -18.94
C GLU A 116 -4.09 -1.89 -19.95
N SER A 117 -4.08 -0.62 -20.38
CA SER A 117 -3.05 -0.12 -21.31
C SER A 117 -1.68 -0.05 -20.66
N ILE A 118 -1.60 0.43 -19.40
CA ILE A 118 -0.34 0.47 -18.64
C ILE A 118 0.16 -0.96 -18.41
N CYS A 119 -0.67 -1.83 -17.85
CA CYS A 119 -0.30 -3.19 -17.48
C CYS A 119 0.13 -4.02 -18.69
N ARG A 120 -0.56 -3.90 -19.84
CA ARG A 120 -0.19 -4.58 -21.07
C ARG A 120 1.19 -4.19 -21.57
N ARG A 121 1.57 -2.90 -21.48
CA ARG A 121 2.89 -2.42 -21.88
C ARG A 121 4.02 -3.04 -21.06
N TRP A 122 3.73 -3.36 -19.80
CA TRP A 122 4.69 -3.88 -18.81
C TRP A 122 4.54 -5.37 -18.53
N ASP A 123 3.84 -6.09 -19.42
CA ASP A 123 3.58 -7.54 -19.28
C ASP A 123 3.09 -7.94 -17.89
N MET A 124 2.18 -7.13 -17.33
CA MET A 124 1.58 -7.33 -16.02
C MET A 124 0.12 -7.78 -16.18
N PRO A 125 -0.21 -9.04 -15.86
CA PRO A 125 -1.60 -9.48 -15.86
C PRO A 125 -2.43 -8.65 -14.88
N LEU A 126 -3.64 -8.24 -15.28
CA LEU A 126 -4.53 -7.40 -14.49
C LEU A 126 -5.87 -8.09 -14.23
N LYS A 127 -6.25 -8.19 -12.96
CA LYS A 127 -7.61 -8.46 -12.50
C LYS A 127 -8.21 -7.16 -11.98
N TYR A 128 -9.35 -6.74 -12.52
CA TYR A 128 -9.95 -5.45 -12.22
C TYR A 128 -11.39 -5.62 -11.76
N ASP A 129 -11.63 -5.39 -10.47
CA ASP A 129 -12.92 -5.49 -9.77
C ASP A 129 -13.27 -4.18 -9.04
N TYR A 130 -12.76 -3.04 -9.52
CA TYR A 130 -12.98 -1.71 -8.94
C TYR A 130 -13.96 -0.91 -9.79
N THR A 131 -14.78 -0.07 -9.16
CA THR A 131 -15.78 0.79 -9.82
C THR A 131 -15.11 1.74 -10.81
N GLY A 132 -14.20 2.58 -10.32
CA GLY A 132 -13.50 3.57 -11.12
C GLY A 132 -14.39 4.71 -11.65
N CYS A 133 -13.84 5.50 -12.55
CA CYS A 133 -14.55 6.61 -13.20
C CYS A 133 -14.12 6.79 -14.66
N THR A 134 -14.73 7.72 -15.35
CA THR A 134 -14.25 8.25 -16.64
C THR A 134 -13.33 9.43 -16.38
N HIS A 135 -12.11 9.38 -16.94
CA HIS A 135 -11.09 10.38 -16.71
C HIS A 135 -11.16 11.52 -17.74
N GLY A 136 -10.74 12.71 -17.33
CA GLY A 136 -10.27 13.74 -18.23
C GLY A 136 -8.98 13.30 -18.93
N ARG A 137 -8.28 14.23 -19.56
CA ARG A 137 -6.96 13.96 -20.14
C ARG A 137 -5.93 13.66 -19.05
N LEU A 138 -5.23 12.51 -19.16
CA LEU A 138 -4.14 12.16 -18.28
C LEU A 138 -2.80 12.24 -19.04
N SER A 139 -1.80 12.85 -18.41
CA SER A 139 -0.46 12.99 -18.99
C SER A 139 0.59 12.74 -17.92
N TYR A 140 1.31 11.66 -18.07
CA TYR A 140 2.40 11.25 -17.18
C TYR A 140 3.74 11.48 -17.89
N ARG A 141 4.67 12.17 -17.24
CA ARG A 141 5.99 12.49 -17.82
C ARG A 141 7.08 12.00 -16.89
N ALA A 142 7.90 11.05 -17.37
CA ALA A 142 9.04 10.49 -16.64
C ALA A 142 8.69 10.10 -15.18
N GLN A 143 7.54 9.47 -14.98
CA GLN A 143 7.07 8.98 -13.68
C GLN A 143 7.22 7.47 -13.61
N SER A 144 7.38 6.94 -12.38
CA SER A 144 7.35 5.49 -12.24
C SER A 144 6.00 4.93 -12.70
N VAL A 145 6.03 3.73 -13.28
CA VAL A 145 4.82 3.06 -13.75
C VAL A 145 3.84 2.85 -12.60
N ALA A 146 4.37 2.51 -11.41
CA ALA A 146 3.60 2.44 -10.17
C ALA A 146 2.89 3.74 -9.85
N SER A 147 3.59 4.89 -9.94
CA SER A 147 2.99 6.21 -9.70
C SER A 147 1.89 6.55 -10.71
N GLN A 148 2.02 6.13 -11.98
CA GLN A 148 0.96 6.32 -12.97
C GLN A 148 -0.31 5.53 -12.60
N ILE A 149 -0.15 4.28 -12.15
CA ILE A 149 -1.26 3.43 -11.69
C ILE A 149 -1.93 4.06 -10.47
N ILE A 150 -1.15 4.41 -9.44
CA ILE A 150 -1.65 5.01 -8.20
C ILE A 150 -2.36 6.33 -8.50
N SER A 151 -1.75 7.24 -9.27
CA SER A 151 -2.37 8.54 -9.62
C SER A 151 -3.68 8.37 -10.40
N THR A 152 -3.78 7.33 -11.26
CA THR A 152 -5.03 7.02 -11.96
C THR A 152 -6.11 6.56 -10.98
N LEU A 153 -5.75 5.71 -10.01
CA LEU A 153 -6.67 5.19 -9.00
C LEU A 153 -7.08 6.27 -8.00
N ASP A 154 -6.16 7.12 -7.57
CA ASP A 154 -6.45 8.26 -6.68
C ASP A 154 -7.42 9.24 -7.33
N ALA A 155 -7.21 9.54 -8.63
CA ALA A 155 -8.13 10.37 -9.39
C ALA A 155 -9.52 9.74 -9.51
N ALA A 156 -9.60 8.41 -9.68
CA ALA A 156 -10.86 7.69 -9.71
C ALA A 156 -11.55 7.71 -8.34
N GLN A 157 -10.83 7.42 -7.27
CA GLN A 157 -11.33 7.47 -5.89
C GLN A 157 -11.87 8.86 -5.52
N ALA A 158 -11.19 9.93 -5.95
CA ALA A 158 -11.64 11.29 -5.70
C ALA A 158 -13.00 11.63 -6.39
N VAL A 159 -13.33 10.90 -7.45
CA VAL A 159 -14.59 11.09 -8.20
C VAL A 159 -15.71 10.19 -7.70
N CYS A 160 -15.43 8.89 -7.52
CA CYS A 160 -16.46 7.91 -7.14
C CYS A 160 -16.62 7.74 -5.61
N GLY A 161 -15.66 8.21 -4.81
CA GLY A 161 -15.66 8.03 -3.35
C GLY A 161 -15.20 6.66 -2.87
N ASP A 162 -15.26 5.64 -3.72
CA ASP A 162 -14.91 4.26 -3.39
C ASP A 162 -13.40 4.12 -3.15
N LYS A 163 -13.00 3.57 -2.02
CA LYS A 163 -11.58 3.32 -1.71
C LYS A 163 -11.09 2.07 -2.45
N TYR A 164 -9.98 2.19 -3.17
CA TYR A 164 -9.40 1.06 -3.89
C TYR A 164 -8.45 0.22 -3.03
N MET A 165 -8.26 -1.03 -3.43
CA MET A 165 -7.23 -1.96 -3.01
C MET A 165 -6.37 -2.32 -4.22
N LEU A 166 -5.05 -2.38 -4.02
CA LEU A 166 -4.06 -2.72 -5.05
C LEU A 166 -3.03 -3.68 -4.45
N ARG A 167 -2.92 -4.91 -4.98
CA ARG A 167 -1.96 -5.93 -4.52
C ARG A 167 -1.69 -7.00 -5.59
N MET A 168 -0.61 -7.77 -5.42
CA MET A 168 -0.38 -8.97 -6.23
C MET A 168 -1.13 -10.18 -5.67
N GLU A 169 -1.75 -10.94 -6.54
CA GLU A 169 -2.36 -12.24 -6.24
C GLU A 169 -1.94 -13.25 -7.32
N GLY A 170 -1.17 -14.28 -6.94
CA GLY A 170 -0.74 -15.33 -7.85
C GLY A 170 -0.08 -14.80 -9.15
N GLY A 171 0.78 -13.78 -9.05
CA GLY A 171 1.45 -13.16 -10.21
C GLY A 171 0.60 -12.18 -11.03
N THR A 172 -0.65 -11.91 -10.61
CA THR A 172 -1.59 -10.98 -11.26
C THR A 172 -1.78 -9.73 -10.38
N LEU A 173 -1.72 -8.55 -10.98
CA LEU A 173 -2.09 -7.31 -10.30
C LEU A 173 -3.60 -7.27 -10.10
N HIS A 174 -4.04 -7.26 -8.86
CA HIS A 174 -5.45 -7.13 -8.52
C HIS A 174 -5.77 -5.72 -8.06
N VAL A 175 -6.75 -5.11 -8.70
CA VAL A 175 -7.35 -3.82 -8.35
C VAL A 175 -8.80 -4.07 -7.99
N GLY A 176 -9.18 -3.83 -6.75
CA GLY A 176 -10.54 -4.07 -6.24
C GLY A 176 -10.98 -3.00 -5.26
N LEU A 177 -12.15 -3.17 -4.68
CA LEU A 177 -12.64 -2.35 -3.57
C LEU A 177 -11.94 -2.74 -2.28
N ARG A 178 -11.51 -1.75 -1.50
CA ARG A 178 -10.95 -1.96 -0.16
C ARG A 178 -12.05 -2.44 0.79
N GLY A 179 -11.72 -3.41 1.63
CA GLY A 179 -12.66 -3.95 2.59
C GLY A 179 -13.82 -4.76 1.98
N ALA A 180 -13.74 -5.09 0.69
CA ALA A 180 -14.77 -5.89 0.04
C ALA A 180 -14.86 -7.29 0.65
N GLY A 181 -16.09 -7.84 0.68
CA GLY A 181 -16.32 -9.16 1.21
C GLY A 181 -16.54 -9.20 2.73
N LYS A 182 -16.47 -10.41 3.29
CA LYS A 182 -16.60 -10.63 4.74
C LYS A 182 -15.26 -10.38 5.44
N PRO A 183 -15.25 -10.00 6.73
CA PRO A 183 -14.04 -9.94 7.53
C PRO A 183 -13.26 -11.28 7.46
N VAL A 184 -11.94 -11.19 7.24
CA VAL A 184 -11.05 -12.36 7.15
C VAL A 184 -10.88 -13.00 8.52
N CYS A 185 -10.79 -12.20 9.58
CA CYS A 185 -10.67 -12.70 10.94
C CYS A 185 -11.32 -11.73 11.95
N ASP A 186 -11.57 -12.25 13.15
CA ASP A 186 -11.95 -11.49 14.34
C ASP A 186 -10.73 -11.38 15.29
N VAL A 187 -10.33 -10.14 15.58
CA VAL A 187 -9.33 -9.83 16.58
C VAL A 187 -10.02 -9.68 17.93
N SER A 188 -10.32 -10.81 18.55
CA SER A 188 -10.88 -10.85 19.91
C SER A 188 -9.84 -10.44 20.94
N ARG A 189 -10.32 -10.14 22.17
CA ARG A 189 -9.43 -9.82 23.31
C ARG A 189 -8.39 -10.92 23.60
N ALA A 190 -8.71 -12.18 23.32
CA ALA A 190 -7.79 -13.30 23.53
C ALA A 190 -6.66 -13.35 22.50
N ARG A 191 -6.88 -12.85 21.29
CA ARG A 191 -5.89 -12.77 20.20
C ARG A 191 -5.08 -11.48 20.23
N LEU A 192 -5.58 -10.44 20.89
CA LEU A 192 -4.95 -9.11 20.95
C LEU A 192 -3.71 -9.14 21.85
N ILE A 193 -2.58 -8.67 21.35
CA ILE A 193 -1.33 -8.48 22.11
C ILE A 193 -1.26 -7.04 22.60
N SER A 194 -1.38 -6.08 21.68
CA SER A 194 -1.38 -4.64 22.00
C SER A 194 -2.08 -3.85 20.92
N TYR A 195 -2.45 -2.61 21.21
CA TYR A 195 -2.90 -1.66 20.21
C TYR A 195 -2.50 -0.23 20.57
N THR A 196 -2.36 0.60 19.55
CA THR A 196 -2.20 2.05 19.65
C THR A 196 -3.32 2.72 18.86
N HIS A 197 -4.01 3.66 19.49
CA HIS A 197 -4.98 4.51 18.81
C HIS A 197 -4.54 5.96 18.99
N ARG A 198 -4.05 6.57 17.94
CA ARG A 198 -3.52 7.93 17.92
C ARG A 198 -4.41 8.82 17.07
N ARG A 199 -4.68 10.01 17.57
CA ARG A 199 -5.28 11.10 16.81
C ARG A 199 -4.31 12.27 16.82
N ASP A 200 -4.07 12.84 15.65
CA ASP A 200 -3.05 13.87 15.46
C ASP A 200 -3.62 15.00 14.61
N MET A 201 -3.47 16.21 15.11
CA MET A 201 -3.85 17.44 14.42
C MET A 201 -2.67 18.10 13.68
N SER A 202 -1.45 17.52 13.77
CA SER A 202 -0.29 18.00 13.03
C SER A 202 -0.57 17.94 11.54
N GLY A 203 -0.62 19.09 10.88
CA GLY A 203 -0.94 19.15 9.48
C GLY A 203 -2.44 19.24 9.13
N LEU A 204 -3.33 19.34 10.13
CA LEU A 204 -4.73 19.67 9.91
C LEU A 204 -4.86 21.05 9.25
N VAL A 205 -5.72 21.16 8.24
CA VAL A 205 -6.06 22.42 7.56
C VAL A 205 -7.55 22.65 7.65
N THR A 206 -7.96 23.63 8.45
CA THR A 206 -9.38 23.97 8.63
C THR A 206 -9.79 25.23 7.86
N ARG A 207 -8.80 25.94 7.28
CA ARG A 207 -9.01 27.11 6.44
C ARG A 207 -7.94 27.20 5.35
N VAL A 208 -8.33 27.60 4.15
CA VAL A 208 -7.40 27.92 3.06
C VAL A 208 -7.67 29.33 2.55
N ALA A 209 -6.64 30.17 2.56
CA ALA A 209 -6.66 31.50 1.96
C ALA A 209 -5.97 31.47 0.60
N ILE A 210 -6.64 31.99 -0.44
CA ILE A 210 -6.02 32.20 -1.75
C ILE A 210 -5.48 33.62 -1.80
N THR A 211 -4.19 33.73 -2.11
CA THR A 211 -3.51 35.03 -2.25
C THR A 211 -3.01 35.25 -3.66
N THR A 212 -2.85 36.53 -4.01
CA THR A 212 -2.22 36.99 -5.28
C THR A 212 -1.28 38.14 -4.99
N GLY A 213 -0.17 38.27 -5.72
CA GLY A 213 0.77 39.37 -5.59
C GLY A 213 2.21 38.95 -5.85
N SER A 214 2.65 38.94 -7.11
CA SER A 214 4.02 38.54 -7.50
C SER A 214 5.08 39.64 -7.32
N SER A 215 4.70 40.91 -7.18
CA SER A 215 5.65 42.04 -7.11
C SER A 215 5.13 43.26 -6.32
N GLY A 216 4.22 43.03 -5.37
CA GLY A 216 3.59 44.07 -4.55
C GLY A 216 2.97 43.52 -3.27
N PRO A 217 2.12 44.29 -2.59
CA PRO A 217 1.43 43.81 -1.38
C PRO A 217 0.61 42.54 -1.68
N VAL A 218 0.84 41.47 -0.90
CA VAL A 218 0.05 40.23 -0.97
C VAL A 218 -1.41 40.57 -0.62
N ARG A 219 -2.35 40.19 -1.47
CA ARG A 219 -3.78 40.39 -1.25
C ARG A 219 -4.50 39.05 -1.13
N VAL A 220 -5.24 38.86 -0.06
CA VAL A 220 -6.19 37.76 0.07
C VAL A 220 -7.34 37.97 -0.91
N ARG A 221 -7.58 37.02 -1.78
CA ARG A 221 -8.67 37.05 -2.78
C ARG A 221 -9.91 36.34 -2.28
N GLU A 222 -9.71 35.14 -1.73
CA GLU A 222 -10.79 34.28 -1.26
C GLU A 222 -10.32 33.48 -0.06
N VAL A 223 -11.26 33.09 0.79
CA VAL A 223 -11.02 32.21 1.94
C VAL A 223 -12.04 31.08 1.88
N PHE A 224 -11.60 29.87 2.05
CA PHE A 224 -12.42 28.67 2.14
C PHE A 224 -12.29 28.09 3.54
N ASP A 225 -13.41 27.96 4.23
CA ASP A 225 -13.48 27.31 5.54
C ASP A 225 -13.94 25.85 5.39
N GLY A 226 -13.24 24.93 6.05
CA GLY A 226 -13.68 23.59 6.35
C GLY A 226 -14.31 23.52 7.76
N ASP A 227 -14.09 22.43 8.47
CA ASP A 227 -14.51 22.31 9.87
C ASP A 227 -13.54 23.07 10.79
N THR A 228 -13.99 24.24 11.27
CA THR A 228 -13.23 25.09 12.17
C THR A 228 -13.52 24.82 13.68
N SER A 229 -14.29 23.78 14.01
CA SER A 229 -14.63 23.42 15.39
C SER A 229 -13.41 23.10 16.23
N LEU A 230 -12.35 22.57 15.60
CA LEU A 230 -11.06 22.28 16.24
C LEU A 230 -10.07 23.46 16.23
N GLY A 231 -10.51 24.63 15.82
CA GLY A 231 -9.69 25.83 15.69
C GLY A 231 -9.40 26.20 14.23
N ILE A 232 -8.81 27.40 14.04
CA ILE A 232 -8.45 27.88 12.71
C ILE A 232 -6.98 27.54 12.44
N LEU A 233 -6.75 26.56 11.57
CA LEU A 233 -5.44 26.17 11.05
C LEU A 233 -5.43 26.51 9.57
N GLN A 234 -4.83 27.66 9.24
CA GLN A 234 -4.88 28.23 7.90
C GLN A 234 -3.66 27.86 7.07
N GLU A 235 -3.89 27.40 5.85
CA GLU A 235 -2.88 27.28 4.80
C GLU A 235 -3.13 28.33 3.72
N VAL A 236 -2.08 28.70 2.99
CA VAL A 236 -2.16 29.75 1.94
C VAL A 236 -1.80 29.15 0.60
N VAL A 237 -2.67 29.33 -0.37
CA VAL A 237 -2.44 28.99 -1.78
C VAL A 237 -2.12 30.26 -2.55
N ASP A 238 -0.91 30.36 -3.10
CA ASP A 238 -0.51 31.49 -3.94
C ASP A 238 -0.96 31.27 -5.39
N ALA A 239 -1.85 32.11 -5.87
CA ALA A 239 -2.36 32.10 -7.23
C ALA A 239 -1.62 33.03 -8.20
N SER A 240 -0.43 33.55 -7.83
CA SER A 240 0.30 34.53 -8.67
C SER A 240 0.77 33.95 -10.01
N GLY A 241 0.92 32.62 -10.13
CA GLY A 241 1.34 31.92 -11.35
C GLY A 241 0.29 30.95 -11.94
N ALA A 242 -0.93 30.93 -11.40
CA ALA A 242 -2.00 30.02 -11.79
C ALA A 242 -3.32 30.78 -12.01
N THR A 243 -4.31 30.12 -12.64
CA THR A 243 -5.65 30.70 -12.72
C THR A 243 -6.33 30.64 -11.36
N LEU A 244 -7.26 31.60 -11.09
CA LEU A 244 -8.06 31.57 -9.87
C LEU A 244 -8.90 30.28 -9.75
N SER A 245 -9.31 29.71 -10.89
CA SER A 245 -10.02 28.42 -10.94
C SER A 245 -9.16 27.27 -10.43
N ASP A 246 -7.88 27.22 -10.83
CA ASP A 246 -6.94 26.19 -10.39
C ASP A 246 -6.65 26.32 -8.89
N ALA A 247 -6.47 27.57 -8.41
CA ALA A 247 -6.25 27.85 -7.00
C ALA A 247 -7.46 27.43 -6.13
N ARG A 248 -8.69 27.65 -6.60
CA ARG A 248 -9.91 27.19 -5.93
C ARG A 248 -9.98 25.66 -5.86
N THR A 249 -9.62 25.00 -6.94
CA THR A 249 -9.57 23.54 -7.00
C THR A 249 -8.54 22.99 -6.01
N GLN A 250 -7.37 23.61 -5.96
CA GLN A 250 -6.31 23.26 -4.99
C GLN A 250 -6.76 23.50 -3.54
N ALA A 251 -7.41 24.64 -3.25
CA ALA A 251 -7.90 24.97 -1.92
C ALA A 251 -8.93 23.94 -1.42
N ARG A 252 -9.88 23.57 -2.27
CA ARG A 252 -10.87 22.53 -1.94
C ARG A 252 -10.22 21.16 -1.72
N ARG A 253 -9.25 20.82 -2.56
CA ARG A 253 -8.49 19.58 -2.43
C ARG A 253 -7.75 19.51 -1.09
N LEU A 254 -7.07 20.58 -0.67
CA LEU A 254 -6.39 20.66 0.63
C LEU A 254 -7.36 20.45 1.80
N LEU A 255 -8.54 21.07 1.75
CA LEU A 255 -9.57 20.88 2.79
C LEU A 255 -10.13 19.45 2.81
N ILE A 256 -10.24 18.77 1.67
CA ILE A 256 -10.66 17.36 1.61
C ILE A 256 -9.56 16.45 2.14
N GLU A 257 -8.30 16.65 1.71
CA GLU A 257 -7.19 15.77 2.06
C GLU A 257 -6.70 15.96 3.51
N ARG A 258 -6.75 17.20 4.03
CA ARG A 258 -6.18 17.58 5.32
C ARG A 258 -7.18 18.23 6.28
N GLY A 259 -8.46 18.20 5.96
CA GLY A 259 -9.52 18.85 6.75
C GLY A 259 -9.98 18.08 7.99
N THR A 260 -9.47 16.88 8.20
CA THR A 260 -9.77 16.05 9.38
C THR A 260 -8.48 15.63 10.08
N PRO A 261 -8.49 15.47 11.42
CA PRO A 261 -7.36 14.93 12.15
C PRO A 261 -6.94 13.57 11.59
N VAL A 262 -5.64 13.33 11.53
CA VAL A 262 -5.11 12.01 11.13
C VAL A 262 -5.37 11.02 12.27
N GLU A 263 -6.09 9.95 11.97
CA GLU A 263 -6.31 8.84 12.87
C GLU A 263 -5.41 7.66 12.46
N THR A 264 -4.61 7.15 13.39
CA THR A 264 -3.77 5.97 13.19
C THR A 264 -4.16 4.93 14.22
N ILE A 265 -4.50 3.73 13.74
CA ILE A 265 -4.86 2.58 14.56
C ILE A 265 -3.90 1.46 14.21
N GLU A 266 -3.03 1.11 15.15
CA GLU A 266 -2.08 0.00 15.02
C GLU A 266 -2.50 -1.10 15.97
N VAL A 267 -2.52 -2.33 15.50
CA VAL A 267 -2.91 -3.51 16.27
C VAL A 267 -1.87 -4.61 16.09
N ALA A 268 -1.34 -5.11 17.20
CA ALA A 268 -0.56 -6.33 17.24
C ALA A 268 -1.41 -7.46 17.81
N CYS A 269 -1.47 -8.59 17.13
CA CYS A 269 -2.28 -9.74 17.55
C CYS A 269 -1.69 -11.05 17.06
N GLN A 270 -2.30 -12.16 17.49
CA GLN A 270 -1.97 -13.50 16.97
C GLN A 270 -2.13 -13.53 15.46
N ASP A 271 -1.20 -14.19 14.79
CA ASP A 271 -1.10 -14.22 13.33
C ASP A 271 -2.32 -14.85 12.64
N GLU A 272 -2.68 -14.28 11.49
CA GLU A 272 -3.58 -14.83 10.47
C GLU A 272 -2.86 -14.73 9.13
N PRO A 273 -2.13 -15.77 8.70
CA PRO A 273 -1.18 -15.68 7.59
C PRO A 273 -1.77 -15.28 6.24
N THR A 274 -3.08 -15.43 6.09
CA THR A 274 -3.80 -15.11 4.84
C THR A 274 -4.26 -13.66 4.76
N LEU A 275 -4.14 -12.92 5.86
CA LEU A 275 -4.58 -11.52 5.90
C LEU A 275 -3.64 -10.63 5.07
N ARG A 276 -4.22 -9.80 4.24
CA ARG A 276 -3.49 -8.91 3.33
C ARG A 276 -4.01 -7.47 3.41
N ARG A 277 -3.22 -6.53 2.94
CA ARG A 277 -3.67 -5.16 2.71
C ARG A 277 -4.92 -5.15 1.82
N GLY A 278 -5.90 -4.34 2.20
CA GLY A 278 -7.19 -4.20 1.51
C GLY A 278 -8.26 -5.17 2.00
N ASP A 279 -7.93 -6.14 2.84
CA ASP A 279 -8.91 -7.00 3.49
C ASP A 279 -9.62 -6.26 4.63
N ARG A 280 -10.71 -6.86 5.15
CA ARG A 280 -11.45 -6.37 6.29
C ARG A 280 -11.27 -7.31 7.49
N VAL A 281 -11.22 -6.72 8.69
CA VAL A 281 -11.17 -7.44 9.96
C VAL A 281 -12.22 -6.88 10.91
N THR A 282 -12.72 -7.73 11.80
CA THR A 282 -13.51 -7.31 12.97
C THR A 282 -12.58 -7.22 14.18
N VAL A 283 -12.68 -6.17 14.96
CA VAL A 283 -12.02 -6.06 16.26
C VAL A 283 -13.08 -6.10 17.35
N SER A 284 -12.99 -7.08 18.25
CA SER A 284 -13.94 -7.28 19.36
C SER A 284 -13.28 -6.97 20.71
N ALA A 285 -12.38 -5.98 20.75
CA ALA A 285 -11.58 -5.67 21.93
C ALA A 285 -11.70 -4.19 22.36
N GLY A 286 -12.22 -3.97 23.54
CA GLY A 286 -12.22 -2.67 24.23
C GLY A 286 -12.85 -1.53 23.41
N SER A 287 -12.19 -0.38 23.41
CA SER A 287 -12.63 0.82 22.69
C SER A 287 -12.50 0.74 21.16
N LEU A 288 -11.87 -0.31 20.64
CA LEU A 288 -11.70 -0.55 19.22
C LEU A 288 -12.78 -1.47 18.62
N ALA A 289 -13.84 -1.80 19.36
CA ALA A 289 -14.88 -2.67 18.80
C ALA A 289 -15.45 -2.09 17.49
N GLY A 290 -15.50 -2.91 16.42
CA GLY A 290 -15.99 -2.50 15.11
C GLY A 290 -15.31 -3.23 13.95
N GLU A 291 -15.67 -2.84 12.73
CA GLU A 291 -15.05 -3.33 11.49
C GLU A 291 -14.01 -2.34 10.98
N TYR A 292 -12.94 -2.89 10.42
CA TYR A 292 -11.77 -2.12 9.96
C TYR A 292 -11.23 -2.66 8.65
N ASP A 293 -10.80 -1.74 7.79
CA ASP A 293 -10.01 -2.04 6.60
C ASP A 293 -8.52 -2.12 6.97
N VAL A 294 -7.84 -3.14 6.47
CA VAL A 294 -6.41 -3.32 6.65
C VAL A 294 -5.66 -2.42 5.66
N LEU A 295 -4.95 -1.41 6.17
CA LEU A 295 -4.11 -0.50 5.39
C LEU A 295 -2.72 -1.07 5.13
N GLY A 296 -2.23 -1.88 6.05
CA GLY A 296 -0.99 -2.62 5.96
C GLY A 296 -0.95 -3.71 7.01
N VAL A 297 -0.22 -4.79 6.72
CA VAL A 297 0.00 -5.91 7.63
C VAL A 297 1.39 -6.46 7.46
N MET A 298 2.05 -6.80 8.57
CA MET A 298 3.32 -7.50 8.62
C MET A 298 3.18 -8.72 9.54
N HIS A 299 3.54 -9.88 9.02
CA HIS A 299 3.52 -11.18 9.70
C HIS A 299 4.92 -11.54 10.19
N ASP A 300 5.04 -12.07 11.40
CA ASP A 300 6.29 -12.56 11.97
C ASP A 300 6.20 -14.09 12.18
N ARG A 301 6.71 -14.84 11.23
CA ARG A 301 6.88 -16.31 11.25
C ARG A 301 5.73 -17.07 11.95
N LEU A 302 4.50 -16.68 11.71
CA LEU A 302 3.28 -17.29 12.29
C LEU A 302 3.10 -17.11 13.81
N LEU A 303 3.84 -16.21 14.43
CA LEU A 303 3.72 -15.94 15.87
C LEU A 303 2.78 -14.77 16.12
N SER A 304 2.99 -13.69 15.41
CA SER A 304 2.20 -12.48 15.54
C SER A 304 2.09 -11.74 14.20
N MET A 305 1.13 -10.85 14.11
CA MET A 305 1.05 -9.87 13.04
C MET A 305 0.84 -8.47 13.60
N GLN A 306 1.34 -7.47 12.87
CA GLN A 306 1.11 -6.06 13.14
C GLN A 306 0.32 -5.48 11.99
N MET A 307 -0.74 -4.75 12.28
CA MET A 307 -1.63 -4.16 11.29
C MET A 307 -1.77 -2.67 11.53
N GLU A 308 -1.85 -1.91 10.45
CA GLU A 308 -2.41 -0.57 10.46
C GLU A 308 -3.83 -0.62 9.89
N LEU A 309 -4.77 -0.04 10.62
CA LEU A 309 -6.20 -0.15 10.37
C LEU A 309 -6.83 1.22 10.12
N ALA A 310 -7.85 1.26 9.29
CA ALA A 310 -8.81 2.37 9.20
C ALA A 310 -10.22 1.87 9.48
N ARG A 311 -11.06 2.69 10.12
CA ARG A 311 -12.47 2.32 10.29
C ARG A 311 -13.10 2.01 8.94
N HIS A 312 -13.76 0.86 8.88
CA HIS A 312 -14.57 0.52 7.71
C HIS A 312 -15.78 1.45 7.66
N THR A 313 -16.00 2.05 6.52
CA THR A 313 -17.21 2.83 6.24
C THR A 313 -17.87 2.16 5.06
N ASP A 314 -19.06 1.60 5.28
CA ASP A 314 -19.89 1.19 4.16
C ASP A 314 -20.05 2.42 3.26
N GLY A 315 -19.72 2.29 1.97
CA GLY A 315 -19.91 3.37 1.04
C GLY A 315 -21.37 3.82 1.12
N GLU A 316 -21.60 5.04 1.60
CA GLU A 316 -22.92 5.65 1.43
C GLU A 316 -23.14 5.73 -0.06
N GLY A 317 -24.06 4.87 -0.55
CA GLY A 317 -24.46 4.77 -1.95
C GLY A 317 -25.23 5.99 -2.45
#